data_f8d659bfd90173d5d57d3e668d73facb
#
_entry.id   f8d659bfd90173d5d57d3e668d73facb
#
_cell.length_a   1.000
_cell.length_b   1.000
_cell.length_c   1.000
_cell.angle_alpha   90.00
_cell.angle_beta   90.00
_cell.angle_gamma   90.00
#
_symmetry.space_group_name_H-M   'P 1'
#
loop_
_entity.id
_entity.type
_entity.pdbx_description
1 polymer ?
#
loop_
_entity_poly.entity_id
_entity_poly.type
_entity_poly.pdbx_seq_one_letter_code
_entity_poly.pdbx_strand_id
1 'polypeptide(L)'
;MVIALAQDTQNTTLQLDYTVAVGESDRQYYLKPAVLFNYMQDLAAKGINHYDPRYCWDELYKNGLGWFLIKFRVEFDKYPSHLSSINLQTESRGCQRLNAFRDFEAFDKATGERLFRATSSWLIVDLKDKSVINVQQHYPDFPLFEKREDDLSMKKVRAFDDVDSEKTFHVRYDDLDINGHVNNTVYITWAMEALDYDFRSSHVLKSMDIYFKHEVQYGEDILSQVKYDRENLVTEHVVRKASSGEELCLIKAEYTKI
;
A
#
# COMPACT_ATOMS: atom_id res chain seq x y z
N MET A 1 -4.00 -45.73 -10.43
CA MET A 1 -4.29 -45.27 -9.06
C MET A 1 -3.39 -44.06 -8.85
N VAL A 2 -3.89 -42.87 -9.21
CA VAL A 2 -3.17 -41.60 -9.05
C VAL A 2 -3.45 -41.15 -7.62
N ILE A 3 -2.42 -41.18 -6.78
CA ILE A 3 -2.48 -40.62 -5.44
C ILE A 3 -2.43 -39.09 -5.63
N ALA A 4 -3.59 -38.44 -5.49
CA ALA A 4 -3.64 -37.01 -5.33
C ALA A 4 -2.94 -36.68 -4.00
N LEU A 5 -1.76 -36.11 -4.08
CA LEU A 5 -1.12 -35.47 -2.94
C LEU A 5 -2.07 -34.34 -2.51
N ALA A 6 -2.66 -34.46 -1.33
CA ALA A 6 -3.33 -33.37 -0.67
C ALA A 6 -2.34 -32.22 -0.59
N GLN A 7 -2.57 -31.15 -1.33
CA GLN A 7 -1.84 -29.91 -1.14
C GLN A 7 -2.11 -29.44 0.28
N ASP A 8 -1.03 -29.23 1.02
CA ASP A 8 -1.09 -28.66 2.37
C ASP A 8 -1.54 -27.20 2.22
N THR A 9 -2.84 -26.97 2.35
CA THR A 9 -3.54 -25.69 2.09
C THR A 9 -3.27 -24.64 3.19
N GLN A 10 -2.21 -24.81 4.02
CA GLN A 10 -2.05 -24.03 5.26
C GLN A 10 -0.93 -23.00 5.26
N ASN A 11 -0.15 -22.80 4.22
CA ASN A 11 0.87 -21.74 4.28
C ASN A 11 0.45 -20.51 3.46
N THR A 12 -0.44 -19.70 4.05
CA THR A 12 -0.87 -18.41 3.48
C THR A 12 0.17 -17.30 3.68
N THR A 13 1.26 -17.59 4.41
CA THR A 13 2.30 -16.63 4.81
C THR A 13 3.55 -16.79 3.97
N LEU A 14 4.08 -15.68 3.47
CA LEU A 14 5.40 -15.57 2.87
C LEU A 14 6.23 -14.55 3.63
N GLN A 15 7.52 -14.83 3.83
CA GLN A 15 8.45 -13.89 4.45
C GLN A 15 9.71 -13.72 3.62
N LEU A 16 10.22 -12.49 3.56
CA LEU A 16 11.48 -12.13 2.92
C LEU A 16 12.27 -11.15 3.77
N ASP A 17 13.59 -11.23 3.67
CA ASP A 17 14.49 -10.30 4.33
C ASP A 17 14.85 -9.15 3.40
N TYR A 18 14.82 -7.92 3.94
CA TYR A 18 15.24 -6.69 3.28
C TYR A 18 16.29 -5.99 4.13
N THR A 19 17.24 -5.33 3.49
CA THR A 19 18.19 -4.44 4.16
C THR A 19 18.01 -3.05 3.57
N VAL A 20 17.73 -2.07 4.43
CA VAL A 20 17.50 -0.69 4.01
C VAL A 20 18.80 -0.10 3.43
N ALA A 21 18.81 0.13 2.12
CA ALA A 21 19.98 0.67 1.42
C ALA A 21 20.11 2.20 1.61
N VAL A 22 21.32 2.74 1.33
CA VAL A 22 21.62 4.19 1.41
C VAL A 22 20.64 5.00 0.57
N GLY A 23 20.41 4.60 -0.68
CA GLY A 23 19.51 5.32 -1.60
C GLY A 23 18.03 5.25 -1.22
N GLU A 24 17.65 4.33 -0.35
CA GLU A 24 16.29 4.12 0.14
C GLU A 24 16.00 4.90 1.43
N SER A 25 17.04 5.46 2.03
CA SER A 25 16.93 6.26 3.25
C SER A 25 16.72 7.75 2.93
N ASP A 26 16.04 8.44 3.82
CA ASP A 26 15.88 9.88 3.78
C ASP A 26 17.07 10.58 4.49
N ARG A 27 16.98 11.91 4.61
CA ARG A 27 18.02 12.73 5.25
C ARG A 27 18.17 12.45 6.76
N GLN A 28 17.13 11.98 7.42
CA GLN A 28 17.13 11.60 8.85
C GLN A 28 17.53 10.14 9.07
N TYR A 29 18.03 9.48 8.03
CA TYR A 29 18.39 8.06 8.05
C TYR A 29 17.21 7.09 8.25
N TYR A 30 15.97 7.52 7.99
CA TYR A 30 14.79 6.66 7.99
C TYR A 30 14.49 6.12 6.60
N LEU A 31 13.92 4.93 6.52
CA LEU A 31 13.42 4.36 5.27
C LEU A 31 12.35 5.28 4.67
N LYS A 32 12.50 5.64 3.39
CA LYS A 32 11.49 6.45 2.68
C LYS A 32 10.14 5.73 2.65
N PRO A 33 9.01 6.40 2.98
CA PRO A 33 7.70 5.77 2.99
C PRO A 33 7.34 5.04 1.69
N ALA A 34 7.56 5.66 0.53
CA ALA A 34 7.29 5.05 -0.76
C ALA A 34 8.07 3.75 -1.00
N VAL A 35 9.32 3.67 -0.53
CA VAL A 35 10.14 2.44 -0.62
C VAL A 35 9.59 1.34 0.27
N LEU A 36 9.17 1.69 1.49
CA LEU A 36 8.53 0.72 2.39
C LEU A 36 7.28 0.10 1.75
N PHE A 37 6.45 0.94 1.11
CA PHE A 37 5.26 0.46 0.41
C PHE A 37 5.61 -0.39 -0.81
N ASN A 38 6.72 -0.09 -1.52
CA ASN A 38 7.22 -0.96 -2.58
C ASN A 38 7.59 -2.35 -2.06
N TYR A 39 8.30 -2.45 -0.92
CA TYR A 39 8.60 -3.74 -0.30
C TYR A 39 7.32 -4.55 -0.02
N MET A 40 6.28 -3.91 0.52
CA MET A 40 5.01 -4.57 0.82
C MET A 40 4.25 -4.99 -0.46
N GLN A 41 4.23 -4.15 -1.50
CA GLN A 41 3.60 -4.50 -2.78
C GLN A 41 4.30 -5.67 -3.47
N ASP A 42 5.64 -5.64 -3.52
CA ASP A 42 6.44 -6.73 -4.09
C ASP A 42 6.22 -8.05 -3.34
N LEU A 43 6.19 -7.97 -2.00
CA LEU A 43 5.94 -9.15 -1.18
C LEU A 43 4.51 -9.65 -1.35
N ALA A 44 3.52 -8.77 -1.55
CA ALA A 44 2.14 -9.15 -1.85
C ALA A 44 2.04 -9.94 -3.17
N ALA A 45 2.70 -9.45 -4.22
CA ALA A 45 2.72 -10.11 -5.52
C ALA A 45 3.39 -11.49 -5.46
N LYS A 46 4.51 -11.61 -4.74
CA LYS A 46 5.18 -12.89 -4.49
C LYS A 46 4.33 -13.81 -3.61
N GLY A 47 3.66 -13.24 -2.60
CA GLY A 47 2.82 -13.97 -1.64
C GLY A 47 1.60 -14.60 -2.28
N ILE A 48 0.93 -13.91 -3.21
CA ILE A 48 -0.22 -14.50 -3.91
C ILE A 48 0.22 -15.63 -4.85
N ASN A 49 1.35 -15.46 -5.53
CA ASN A 49 1.91 -16.51 -6.38
C ASN A 49 2.36 -17.75 -5.57
N HIS A 50 2.91 -17.54 -4.37
CA HIS A 50 3.27 -18.60 -3.44
C HIS A 50 2.04 -19.34 -2.91
N TYR A 51 0.99 -18.61 -2.58
CA TYR A 51 -0.26 -19.14 -2.05
C TYR A 51 -0.99 -19.99 -3.09
N ASP A 52 -1.33 -19.41 -4.25
CA ASP A 52 -1.97 -20.11 -5.37
C ASP A 52 -1.71 -19.34 -6.68
N PRO A 53 -0.94 -19.94 -7.60
CA PRO A 53 -0.60 -19.32 -8.89
C PRO A 53 -1.81 -18.90 -9.74
N ARG A 54 -2.99 -19.51 -9.54
CA ARG A 54 -4.22 -19.13 -10.29
C ARG A 54 -4.65 -17.69 -10.05
N TYR A 55 -4.24 -17.10 -8.91
CA TYR A 55 -4.58 -15.74 -8.53
C TYR A 55 -3.43 -14.75 -8.70
N CYS A 56 -2.28 -15.20 -9.28
CA CYS A 56 -1.16 -14.31 -9.53
C CYS A 56 -1.47 -13.30 -10.66
N TRP A 57 -0.68 -12.25 -10.72
CA TRP A 57 -0.82 -11.17 -11.71
C TRP A 57 -0.90 -11.69 -13.14
N ASP A 58 0.07 -12.53 -13.53
CA ASP A 58 0.19 -13.04 -14.90
C ASP A 58 -1.03 -13.86 -15.31
N GLU A 59 -1.54 -14.68 -14.41
CA GLU A 59 -2.70 -15.53 -14.71
C GLU A 59 -3.99 -14.73 -14.78
N LEU A 60 -4.19 -13.77 -13.88
CA LEU A 60 -5.34 -12.85 -13.95
C LEU A 60 -5.28 -12.02 -15.22
N TYR A 61 -4.13 -11.46 -15.57
CA TYR A 61 -3.95 -10.64 -16.76
C TYR A 61 -4.27 -11.40 -18.06
N LYS A 62 -3.84 -12.67 -18.19
CA LYS A 62 -4.21 -13.54 -19.31
C LYS A 62 -5.72 -13.74 -19.46
N ASN A 63 -6.43 -13.65 -18.35
CA ASN A 63 -7.90 -13.76 -18.29
C ASN A 63 -8.62 -12.40 -18.38
N GLY A 64 -7.89 -11.32 -18.68
CA GLY A 64 -8.45 -9.96 -18.76
C GLY A 64 -8.79 -9.35 -17.41
N LEU A 65 -8.24 -9.85 -16.32
CA LEU A 65 -8.47 -9.39 -14.96
C LEU A 65 -7.22 -8.77 -14.35
N GLY A 66 -7.39 -7.96 -13.30
CA GLY A 66 -6.27 -7.39 -12.56
C GLY A 66 -6.58 -7.11 -11.09
N TRP A 67 -5.55 -7.18 -10.24
CA TRP A 67 -5.64 -6.74 -8.85
C TRP A 67 -5.51 -5.23 -8.75
N PHE A 68 -6.40 -4.59 -8.00
CA PHE A 68 -6.38 -3.16 -7.71
C PHE A 68 -6.33 -2.93 -6.20
N LEU A 69 -5.28 -2.28 -5.74
CA LEU A 69 -5.15 -1.85 -4.35
C LEU A 69 -6.08 -0.67 -4.10
N ILE A 70 -6.99 -0.79 -3.14
CA ILE A 70 -7.98 0.25 -2.82
C ILE A 70 -7.65 0.97 -1.52
N LYS A 71 -7.27 0.21 -0.49
CA LYS A 71 -6.98 0.78 0.83
C LYS A 71 -5.74 0.14 1.42
N PHE A 72 -5.03 0.94 2.19
CA PHE A 72 -3.89 0.50 2.95
C PHE A 72 -3.85 1.20 4.30
N ARG A 73 -3.53 0.44 5.36
CA ARG A 73 -3.23 0.99 6.68
C ARG A 73 -1.95 0.37 7.20
N VAL A 74 -1.07 1.22 7.77
CA VAL A 74 0.14 0.81 8.48
C VAL A 74 0.21 1.50 9.84
N GLU A 75 0.65 0.78 10.86
CA GLU A 75 0.97 1.28 12.21
C GLU A 75 2.39 0.86 12.58
N PHE A 76 3.19 1.83 13.02
CA PHE A 76 4.58 1.63 13.40
C PHE A 76 4.72 1.53 14.93
N ASP A 77 5.33 0.45 15.39
CA ASP A 77 5.87 0.33 16.76
C ASP A 77 7.23 1.05 16.81
N LYS A 78 8.04 0.85 15.74
CA LYS A 78 9.32 1.53 15.51
C LYS A 78 9.54 1.71 14.02
N TYR A 79 9.87 2.92 13.59
CA TYR A 79 10.08 3.18 12.16
C TYR A 79 11.45 2.64 11.70
N PRO A 80 11.52 1.94 10.55
CA PRO A 80 12.77 1.38 10.04
C PRO A 80 13.79 2.45 9.67
N SER A 81 15.06 2.22 10.00
CA SER A 81 16.15 3.15 9.72
C SER A 81 17.17 2.56 8.74
N HIS A 82 18.09 3.41 8.30
CA HIS A 82 19.24 3.07 7.48
C HIS A 82 20.00 1.85 8.02
N LEU A 83 20.38 0.93 7.13
CA LEU A 83 21.05 -0.35 7.44
C LEU A 83 20.26 -1.33 8.31
N SER A 84 19.02 -1.02 8.70
CA SER A 84 18.17 -2.02 9.36
C SER A 84 17.98 -3.23 8.46
N SER A 85 18.10 -4.43 9.03
CA SER A 85 17.67 -5.67 8.39
C SER A 85 16.26 -6.00 8.85
N ILE A 86 15.33 -6.09 7.92
CA ILE A 86 13.90 -6.26 8.15
C ILE A 86 13.49 -7.64 7.68
N ASN A 87 12.90 -8.47 8.53
CA ASN A 87 12.12 -9.63 8.12
C ASN A 87 10.68 -9.16 7.90
N LEU A 88 10.25 -9.08 6.65
CA LEU A 88 8.91 -8.68 6.25
C LEU A 88 8.10 -9.91 5.91
N GLN A 89 6.94 -10.03 6.52
CA GLN A 89 6.00 -11.12 6.36
C GLN A 89 4.69 -10.62 5.76
N THR A 90 4.03 -11.47 4.97
CA THR A 90 2.70 -11.20 4.43
C THR A 90 1.82 -12.43 4.50
N GLU A 91 0.54 -12.22 4.76
CA GLU A 91 -0.49 -13.26 4.82
C GLU A 91 -1.70 -12.87 3.96
N SER A 92 -2.17 -13.80 3.13
CA SER A 92 -3.48 -13.67 2.48
C SER A 92 -4.57 -13.97 3.51
N ARG A 93 -5.45 -12.99 3.75
CA ARG A 93 -6.54 -13.08 4.75
C ARG A 93 -7.89 -13.48 4.15
N GLY A 94 -7.90 -13.86 2.84
CA GLY A 94 -9.11 -14.23 2.15
C GLY A 94 -9.95 -13.03 1.67
N CYS A 95 -11.21 -13.28 1.29
CA CYS A 95 -12.10 -12.26 0.75
C CYS A 95 -13.42 -12.15 1.53
N GLN A 96 -14.01 -10.95 1.48
CA GLN A 96 -15.36 -10.69 1.96
C GLN A 96 -16.07 -9.79 0.94
N ARG A 97 -17.14 -10.30 0.33
CA ARG A 97 -17.88 -9.65 -0.77
C ARG A 97 -16.95 -9.39 -1.97
N LEU A 98 -16.67 -8.11 -2.26
CA LEU A 98 -15.82 -7.68 -3.38
C LEU A 98 -14.35 -7.52 -3.00
N ASN A 99 -14.04 -7.46 -1.70
CA ASN A 99 -12.69 -7.13 -1.22
C ASN A 99 -11.94 -8.40 -0.83
N ALA A 100 -10.69 -8.51 -1.28
CA ALA A 100 -9.69 -9.40 -0.73
C ALA A 100 -8.77 -8.64 0.22
N PHE A 101 -8.34 -9.30 1.29
CA PHE A 101 -7.52 -8.68 2.34
C PHE A 101 -6.16 -9.36 2.43
N ARG A 102 -5.17 -8.56 2.82
CA ARG A 102 -3.80 -9.02 3.02
C ARG A 102 -3.17 -8.25 4.16
N ASP A 103 -2.54 -8.98 5.08
CA ASP A 103 -1.82 -8.41 6.21
C ASP A 103 -0.31 -8.49 6.00
N PHE A 104 0.41 -7.61 6.69
CA PHE A 104 1.86 -7.56 6.73
C PHE A 104 2.33 -7.31 8.16
N GLU A 105 3.45 -7.94 8.52
CA GLU A 105 4.20 -7.64 9.73
C GLU A 105 5.69 -7.56 9.39
N ALA A 106 6.39 -6.67 10.05
CA ALA A 106 7.82 -6.53 9.90
C ALA A 106 8.53 -6.59 11.24
N PHE A 107 9.64 -7.30 11.28
CA PHE A 107 10.45 -7.47 12.46
C PHE A 107 11.88 -7.04 12.20
N ASP A 108 12.50 -6.41 13.18
CA ASP A 108 13.95 -6.20 13.18
C ASP A 108 14.64 -7.56 13.28
N LYS A 109 15.44 -7.90 12.28
CA LYS A 109 16.07 -9.22 12.19
C LYS A 109 17.11 -9.47 13.28
N ALA A 110 17.71 -8.42 13.83
CA ALA A 110 18.73 -8.54 14.86
C ALA A 110 18.12 -8.72 16.26
N THR A 111 17.00 -8.05 16.54
CA THR A 111 16.37 -8.06 17.87
C THR A 111 15.11 -8.91 17.95
N GLY A 112 14.45 -9.18 16.83
CA GLY A 112 13.13 -9.82 16.77
C GLY A 112 11.97 -8.91 17.18
N GLU A 113 12.23 -7.62 17.46
CA GLU A 113 11.19 -6.64 17.80
C GLU A 113 10.34 -6.33 16.57
N ARG A 114 9.01 -6.23 16.75
CA ARG A 114 8.14 -5.80 15.66
C ARG A 114 8.37 -4.32 15.36
N LEU A 115 8.58 -4.02 14.07
CA LEU A 115 8.75 -2.67 13.56
C LEU A 115 7.40 -2.04 13.18
N PHE A 116 6.57 -2.79 12.47
CA PHE A 116 5.24 -2.34 12.07
C PHE A 116 4.33 -3.52 11.73
N ARG A 117 3.05 -3.20 11.65
CA ARG A 117 2.01 -4.06 11.05
C ARG A 117 1.18 -3.26 10.08
N ALA A 118 0.66 -3.93 9.05
CA ALA A 118 -0.16 -3.29 8.05
C ALA A 118 -1.26 -4.23 7.53
N THR A 119 -2.31 -3.63 6.96
CA THR A 119 -3.37 -4.36 6.27
C THR A 119 -3.75 -3.63 5.00
N SER A 120 -4.16 -4.38 3.99
CA SER A 120 -4.56 -3.86 2.69
C SER A 120 -5.83 -4.50 2.18
N SER A 121 -6.58 -3.75 1.36
CA SER A 121 -7.82 -4.20 0.70
C SER A 121 -7.68 -4.06 -0.80
N TRP A 122 -8.01 -5.11 -1.52
CA TRP A 122 -7.84 -5.28 -2.95
C TRP A 122 -9.15 -5.65 -3.63
N LEU A 123 -9.30 -5.23 -4.89
CA LEU A 123 -10.39 -5.69 -5.77
C LEU A 123 -9.79 -6.45 -6.94
N ILE A 124 -10.55 -7.38 -7.49
CA ILE A 124 -10.33 -7.90 -8.85
C ILE A 124 -11.24 -7.11 -9.80
N VAL A 125 -10.67 -6.60 -10.87
CA VAL A 125 -11.37 -5.75 -11.84
C VAL A 125 -11.20 -6.35 -13.24
N ASP A 126 -12.28 -6.39 -14.02
CA ASP A 126 -12.21 -6.65 -15.45
C ASP A 126 -11.52 -5.48 -16.16
N LEU A 127 -10.42 -5.76 -16.87
CA LEU A 127 -9.59 -4.73 -17.49
C LEU A 127 -10.26 -4.07 -18.69
N LYS A 128 -11.28 -4.72 -19.29
CA LYS A 128 -11.97 -4.24 -20.47
C LYS A 128 -13.04 -3.20 -20.14
N ASP A 129 -13.93 -3.52 -19.20
CA ASP A 129 -15.07 -2.67 -18.86
C ASP A 129 -14.95 -1.99 -17.48
N LYS A 130 -13.84 -2.26 -16.77
CA LYS A 130 -13.55 -1.73 -15.42
C LYS A 130 -14.56 -2.13 -14.35
N SER A 131 -15.35 -3.17 -14.57
CA SER A 131 -16.28 -3.70 -13.59
C SER A 131 -15.53 -4.46 -12.48
N VAL A 132 -16.05 -4.35 -11.25
CA VAL A 132 -15.50 -5.08 -10.11
C VAL A 132 -16.04 -6.51 -10.09
N ILE A 133 -15.15 -7.48 -10.02
CA ILE A 133 -15.47 -8.91 -9.97
C ILE A 133 -15.82 -9.31 -8.52
N ASN A 134 -16.90 -10.04 -8.35
CA ASN A 134 -17.17 -10.72 -7.08
C ASN A 134 -16.23 -11.92 -6.95
N VAL A 135 -15.23 -11.82 -6.07
CA VAL A 135 -14.18 -12.83 -5.92
C VAL A 135 -14.78 -14.21 -5.62
N GLN A 136 -15.73 -14.31 -4.68
CA GLN A 136 -16.34 -15.58 -4.30
C GLN A 136 -17.17 -16.23 -5.39
N GLN A 137 -17.86 -15.42 -6.20
CA GLN A 137 -18.67 -15.96 -7.30
C GLN A 137 -17.79 -16.44 -8.46
N HIS A 138 -16.68 -15.74 -8.71
CA HIS A 138 -15.77 -16.06 -9.80
C HIS A 138 -14.78 -17.17 -9.42
N TYR A 139 -14.32 -17.15 -8.16
CA TYR A 139 -13.40 -18.11 -7.56
C TYR A 139 -13.98 -18.68 -6.26
N PRO A 140 -14.89 -19.69 -6.34
CA PRO A 140 -15.61 -20.21 -5.18
C PRO A 140 -14.72 -20.84 -4.10
N ASP A 141 -13.51 -21.26 -4.48
CA ASP A 141 -12.49 -21.85 -3.60
C ASP A 141 -11.52 -20.83 -3.02
N PHE A 142 -11.65 -19.52 -3.37
CA PHE A 142 -10.86 -18.47 -2.72
C PHE A 142 -11.31 -18.35 -1.24
N PRO A 143 -10.35 -18.29 -0.28
CA PRO A 143 -10.69 -18.31 1.14
C PRO A 143 -11.59 -17.16 1.55
N LEU A 144 -12.43 -17.40 2.54
CA LEU A 144 -13.21 -16.36 3.19
C LEU A 144 -12.35 -15.61 4.22
N PHE A 145 -12.58 -14.29 4.32
CA PHE A 145 -11.99 -13.49 5.37
C PHE A 145 -12.59 -13.86 6.73
N GLU A 146 -11.72 -14.25 7.65
CA GLU A 146 -12.05 -14.50 9.06
C GLU A 146 -11.49 -13.38 9.92
N LYS A 147 -12.39 -12.67 10.62
CA LYS A 147 -12.01 -11.57 11.51
C LYS A 147 -11.29 -12.10 12.75
N ARG A 148 -10.15 -11.47 13.09
CA ARG A 148 -9.38 -11.69 14.34
C ARG A 148 -9.55 -10.49 15.28
N GLU A 149 -9.32 -10.69 16.58
CA GLU A 149 -9.45 -9.61 17.58
C GLU A 149 -8.44 -8.49 17.38
N ASP A 150 -7.26 -8.82 16.89
CA ASP A 150 -6.15 -7.90 16.67
C ASP A 150 -6.08 -7.30 15.26
N ASP A 151 -7.08 -7.57 14.40
CA ASP A 151 -7.14 -7.01 13.05
C ASP A 151 -7.09 -5.48 13.08
N LEU A 152 -6.22 -4.91 12.23
CA LEU A 152 -6.17 -3.47 12.02
C LEU A 152 -7.47 -2.97 11.38
N SER A 153 -8.06 -1.96 11.99
CA SER A 153 -9.25 -1.29 11.45
C SER A 153 -8.84 -0.17 10.52
N MET A 154 -9.10 -0.30 9.21
CA MET A 154 -8.87 0.76 8.22
C MET A 154 -9.74 1.98 8.54
N LYS A 155 -9.11 3.12 8.81
CA LYS A 155 -9.81 4.36 9.11
C LYS A 155 -10.41 4.96 7.84
N LYS A 156 -11.51 5.69 8.01
CA LYS A 156 -12.10 6.46 6.91
C LYS A 156 -11.27 7.71 6.67
N VAL A 157 -10.75 7.85 5.44
CA VAL A 157 -10.10 9.08 4.99
C VAL A 157 -11.11 9.89 4.16
N ARG A 158 -11.14 11.21 4.36
CA ARG A 158 -12.03 12.13 3.64
C ARG A 158 -11.21 13.19 2.93
N ALA A 159 -11.73 13.65 1.79
CA ALA A 159 -11.22 14.86 1.16
C ALA A 159 -11.58 16.10 1.98
N PHE A 160 -10.84 17.17 1.77
CA PHE A 160 -11.00 18.48 2.38
C PHE A 160 -10.81 19.57 1.32
N ASP A 161 -11.30 20.77 1.61
CA ASP A 161 -11.17 21.95 0.73
C ASP A 161 -10.30 23.04 1.35
N ASP A 162 -10.07 22.97 2.67
CA ASP A 162 -9.24 23.91 3.43
C ASP A 162 -7.78 23.44 3.42
N VAL A 163 -6.97 24.00 2.51
CA VAL A 163 -5.62 23.56 2.16
C VAL A 163 -4.58 24.48 2.79
N ASP A 164 -3.61 23.93 3.53
CA ASP A 164 -2.50 24.68 4.10
C ASP A 164 -1.30 24.80 3.14
N SER A 165 -1.05 23.78 2.33
CA SER A 165 0.04 23.76 1.35
C SER A 165 -0.30 22.85 0.17
N GLU A 166 0.24 23.17 -1.01
CA GLU A 166 0.08 22.35 -2.21
C GLU A 166 1.34 22.36 -3.08
N LYS A 167 1.51 21.29 -3.86
CA LYS A 167 2.54 21.18 -4.90
C LYS A 167 1.98 20.54 -6.14
N THR A 168 2.43 21.04 -7.30
CA THR A 168 2.12 20.44 -8.61
C THR A 168 3.23 19.50 -9.03
N PHE A 169 2.86 18.34 -9.56
CA PHE A 169 3.76 17.35 -10.14
C PHE A 169 3.30 17.00 -11.54
N HIS A 170 4.25 16.69 -12.42
CA HIS A 170 3.98 16.15 -13.74
C HIS A 170 4.27 14.65 -13.72
N VAL A 171 3.34 13.82 -14.24
CA VAL A 171 3.52 12.36 -14.31
C VAL A 171 4.63 12.03 -15.30
N ARG A 172 5.73 11.46 -14.81
CA ARG A 172 6.90 11.07 -15.59
C ARG A 172 6.78 9.62 -16.06
N TYR A 173 7.62 9.24 -17.02
CA TYR A 173 7.69 7.86 -17.50
C TYR A 173 8.05 6.88 -16.39
N ASP A 174 9.01 7.23 -15.51
CA ASP A 174 9.46 6.38 -14.41
C ASP A 174 8.45 6.30 -13.23
N ASP A 175 7.37 7.07 -13.27
CA ASP A 175 6.28 6.99 -12.31
C ASP A 175 5.29 5.85 -12.66
N LEU A 176 5.39 5.29 -13.88
CA LEU A 176 4.45 4.28 -14.37
C LEU A 176 4.85 2.86 -13.91
N ASP A 177 3.84 2.06 -13.64
CA ASP A 177 3.96 0.62 -13.43
C ASP A 177 3.90 -0.16 -14.77
N ILE A 178 3.98 -1.48 -14.67
CA ILE A 178 3.92 -2.39 -15.84
C ILE A 178 2.57 -2.35 -16.59
N ASN A 179 1.52 -1.77 -15.99
CA ASN A 179 0.20 -1.61 -16.60
C ASN A 179 0.06 -0.27 -17.32
N GLY A 180 1.09 0.59 -17.26
CA GLY A 180 1.08 1.93 -17.84
C GLY A 180 0.31 2.97 -17.02
N HIS A 181 -0.03 2.67 -15.78
CA HIS A 181 -0.62 3.60 -14.81
C HIS A 181 0.43 4.03 -13.79
N VAL A 182 0.19 5.14 -13.12
CA VAL A 182 1.07 5.59 -12.05
C VAL A 182 1.09 4.56 -10.91
N ASN A 183 2.29 4.12 -10.52
CA ASN A 183 2.47 3.21 -9.39
C ASN A 183 1.91 3.81 -8.09
N ASN A 184 1.22 3.01 -7.30
CA ASN A 184 0.60 3.43 -6.03
C ASN A 184 1.56 4.15 -5.09
N THR A 185 2.85 3.79 -5.08
CA THR A 185 3.86 4.40 -4.20
C THR A 185 4.26 5.81 -4.61
N VAL A 186 4.01 6.19 -5.86
CA VAL A 186 4.25 7.55 -6.35
C VAL A 186 3.28 8.53 -5.72
N TYR A 187 2.01 8.14 -5.49
CA TYR A 187 1.05 8.98 -4.76
C TYR A 187 1.52 9.29 -3.34
N ILE A 188 2.16 8.32 -2.69
CA ILE A 188 2.77 8.52 -1.36
C ILE A 188 3.94 9.51 -1.47
N THR A 189 4.77 9.39 -2.50
CA THR A 189 5.86 10.35 -2.75
C THR A 189 5.31 11.76 -2.92
N TRP A 190 4.31 11.97 -3.75
CA TRP A 190 3.70 13.29 -3.97
C TRP A 190 3.09 13.87 -2.69
N ALA A 191 2.41 13.03 -1.90
CA ALA A 191 1.84 13.45 -0.63
C ALA A 191 2.93 13.87 0.37
N MET A 192 4.00 13.09 0.52
CA MET A 192 5.10 13.41 1.41
C MET A 192 5.89 14.65 0.94
N GLU A 193 5.99 14.89 -0.37
CA GLU A 193 6.64 16.07 -0.92
C GLU A 193 5.81 17.35 -0.76
N ALA A 194 4.49 17.26 -0.55
CA ALA A 194 3.64 18.41 -0.24
C ALA A 194 3.85 18.96 1.18
N LEU A 195 4.44 18.15 2.08
CA LEU A 195 4.79 18.59 3.44
C LEU A 195 5.89 19.67 3.41
N ASP A 196 5.80 20.61 4.35
CA ASP A 196 6.89 21.57 4.55
C ASP A 196 8.16 20.85 5.10
N TYR A 197 9.31 21.45 4.78
CA TYR A 197 10.60 20.87 5.12
C TYR A 197 10.80 20.69 6.63
N ASP A 198 10.38 21.68 7.43
CA ASP A 198 10.60 21.69 8.88
C ASP A 198 9.76 20.60 9.55
N PHE A 199 8.49 20.46 9.13
CA PHE A 199 7.65 19.39 9.63
C PHE A 199 8.22 18.03 9.26
N ARG A 200 8.55 17.81 7.96
CA ARG A 200 9.07 16.55 7.48
C ARG A 200 10.41 16.16 8.09
N SER A 201 11.28 17.14 8.38
CA SER A 201 12.61 16.90 8.95
C SER A 201 12.62 16.69 10.46
N SER A 202 11.53 16.95 11.16
CA SER A 202 11.42 16.83 12.62
C SER A 202 10.43 15.78 13.09
N HIS A 203 9.79 15.06 12.16
CA HIS A 203 8.76 14.07 12.48
C HIS A 203 8.93 12.80 11.65
N VAL A 204 8.59 11.66 12.26
CA VAL A 204 8.56 10.35 11.62
C VAL A 204 7.14 9.77 11.70
N LEU A 205 6.75 8.98 10.71
CA LEU A 205 5.42 8.36 10.65
C LEU A 205 5.17 7.42 11.84
N LYS A 206 4.01 7.56 12.45
CA LYS A 206 3.43 6.66 13.46
C LYS A 206 2.35 5.76 12.86
N SER A 207 1.53 6.29 11.97
CA SER A 207 0.56 5.52 11.21
C SER A 207 0.20 6.23 9.90
N MET A 208 -0.32 5.46 8.93
CA MET A 208 -0.83 6.00 7.68
C MET A 208 -2.02 5.18 7.20
N ASP A 209 -3.10 5.86 6.84
CA ASP A 209 -4.26 5.32 6.13
C ASP A 209 -4.29 5.90 4.73
N ILE A 210 -4.42 5.04 3.71
CA ILE A 210 -4.45 5.43 2.30
C ILE A 210 -5.71 4.88 1.65
N TYR A 211 -6.31 5.70 0.79
CA TYR A 211 -7.40 5.30 -0.08
C TYR A 211 -7.10 5.72 -1.53
N PHE A 212 -6.84 4.75 -2.39
CA PHE A 212 -6.66 4.92 -3.83
C PHE A 212 -8.04 4.91 -4.50
N LYS A 213 -8.34 5.95 -5.29
CA LYS A 213 -9.67 6.16 -5.88
C LYS A 213 -9.66 5.99 -7.39
N HIS A 214 -8.74 6.66 -8.06
CA HIS A 214 -8.63 6.67 -9.52
C HIS A 214 -7.19 6.58 -9.97
N GLU A 215 -7.00 5.96 -11.12
CA GLU A 215 -5.72 5.88 -11.79
C GLU A 215 -5.43 7.16 -12.58
N VAL A 216 -4.16 7.43 -12.83
CA VAL A 216 -3.69 8.53 -13.67
C VAL A 216 -2.63 8.04 -14.63
N GLN A 217 -2.54 8.66 -15.81
CA GLN A 217 -1.68 8.24 -16.90
C GLN A 217 -0.51 9.20 -17.11
N TYR A 218 0.42 8.78 -17.97
CA TYR A 218 1.56 9.57 -18.38
C TYR A 218 1.16 10.96 -18.92
N GLY A 219 1.95 11.98 -18.54
CA GLY A 219 1.82 13.33 -19.08
C GLY A 219 0.73 14.19 -18.43
N GLU A 220 0.02 13.66 -17.41
CA GLU A 220 -0.96 14.44 -16.66
C GLU A 220 -0.30 15.25 -15.54
N ASP A 221 -0.90 16.39 -15.19
CA ASP A 221 -0.49 17.21 -14.07
C ASP A 221 -1.32 16.86 -12.83
N ILE A 222 -0.63 16.76 -11.70
CA ILE A 222 -1.15 16.35 -10.41
C ILE A 222 -1.00 17.48 -9.41
N LEU A 223 -2.06 17.74 -8.65
CA LEU A 223 -2.07 18.66 -7.53
C LEU A 223 -2.09 17.84 -6.23
N SER A 224 -1.04 17.94 -5.45
CA SER A 224 -0.94 17.31 -4.13
C SER A 224 -1.12 18.36 -3.05
N GLN A 225 -2.17 18.21 -2.27
CA GLN A 225 -2.62 19.16 -1.24
C GLN A 225 -2.50 18.54 0.15
N VAL A 226 -2.12 19.34 1.13
CA VAL A 226 -2.01 18.92 2.54
C VAL A 226 -2.70 19.90 3.48
N LYS A 227 -3.31 19.34 4.50
CA LYS A 227 -3.84 20.02 5.68
C LYS A 227 -3.14 19.48 6.92
N TYR A 228 -2.74 20.39 7.84
CA TYR A 228 -2.04 20.05 9.08
C TYR A 228 -2.97 20.21 10.30
N ASP A 229 -2.95 19.22 11.15
CA ASP A 229 -3.29 19.34 12.55
C ASP A 229 -1.98 19.25 13.36
N ARG A 230 -1.34 20.40 13.56
CA ARG A 230 -0.01 20.47 14.20
C ARG A 230 -0.05 20.15 15.68
N GLU A 231 -1.19 20.32 16.34
CA GLU A 231 -1.38 20.00 17.75
C GLU A 231 -1.37 18.48 17.97
N ASN A 232 -2.11 17.76 17.13
CA ASN A 232 -2.21 16.29 17.20
C ASN A 232 -1.18 15.55 16.34
N LEU A 233 -0.28 16.28 15.63
CA LEU A 233 0.72 15.73 14.72
C LEU A 233 0.08 14.84 13.64
N VAL A 234 -0.99 15.35 13.02
CA VAL A 234 -1.73 14.67 11.96
C VAL A 234 -1.65 15.49 10.67
N THR A 235 -1.50 14.82 9.54
CA THR A 235 -1.71 15.43 8.23
C THR A 235 -2.78 14.68 7.45
N GLU A 236 -3.56 15.43 6.69
CA GLU A 236 -4.49 14.88 5.70
C GLU A 236 -4.04 15.35 4.32
N HIS A 237 -4.05 14.44 3.35
CA HIS A 237 -3.60 14.73 1.99
C HIS A 237 -4.68 14.34 0.98
N VAL A 238 -4.81 15.16 -0.06
CA VAL A 238 -5.60 14.87 -1.25
C VAL A 238 -4.70 15.04 -2.47
N VAL A 239 -4.55 13.98 -3.23
CA VAL A 239 -3.90 14.03 -4.54
C VAL A 239 -4.99 14.09 -5.59
N ARG A 240 -4.98 15.14 -6.43
CA ARG A 240 -5.99 15.41 -7.45
C ARG A 240 -5.36 15.50 -8.84
N LYS A 241 -6.15 15.19 -9.85
CA LYS A 241 -5.85 15.54 -11.23
C LYS A 241 -6.02 17.05 -11.40
N ALA A 242 -4.98 17.77 -11.83
CA ALA A 242 -5.00 19.23 -11.88
C ALA A 242 -6.05 19.77 -12.86
N SER A 243 -6.29 19.06 -13.98
CA SER A 243 -7.20 19.49 -15.05
C SER A 243 -8.68 19.40 -14.69
N SER A 244 -9.08 18.43 -13.84
CA SER A 244 -10.50 18.14 -13.53
C SER A 244 -10.86 18.32 -12.06
N GLY A 245 -9.85 18.34 -11.15
CA GLY A 245 -10.07 18.28 -9.70
C GLY A 245 -10.46 16.89 -9.19
N GLU A 246 -10.44 15.86 -10.04
CA GLU A 246 -10.76 14.49 -9.68
C GLU A 246 -9.82 13.97 -8.58
N GLU A 247 -10.39 13.41 -7.53
CA GLU A 247 -9.63 12.86 -6.40
C GLU A 247 -9.02 11.50 -6.79
N LEU A 248 -7.69 11.42 -6.78
CA LEU A 248 -6.94 10.22 -7.15
C LEU A 248 -6.57 9.39 -5.92
N CYS A 249 -6.10 10.05 -4.87
CA CYS A 249 -5.68 9.39 -3.64
C CYS A 249 -5.94 10.29 -2.43
N LEU A 250 -6.38 9.67 -1.33
CA LEU A 250 -6.56 10.32 -0.02
C LEU A 250 -5.65 9.64 0.99
N ILE A 251 -4.94 10.44 1.81
CA ILE A 251 -4.06 9.93 2.86
C ILE A 251 -4.33 10.67 4.15
N LYS A 252 -4.36 9.91 5.26
CA LYS A 252 -4.27 10.46 6.62
C LYS A 252 -3.07 9.84 7.31
N ALA A 253 -2.17 10.67 7.82
CA ALA A 253 -0.95 10.25 8.47
C ALA A 253 -0.83 10.85 9.87
N GLU A 254 -0.43 10.03 10.83
CA GLU A 254 -0.09 10.44 12.19
C GLU A 254 1.43 10.34 12.36
N TYR A 255 2.00 11.25 13.13
CA TYR A 255 3.44 11.36 13.31
C TYR A 255 3.84 11.36 14.78
N THR A 256 5.13 11.19 15.01
CA THR A 256 5.80 11.45 16.29
C THR A 256 7.03 12.32 16.03
N LYS A 257 7.44 13.13 17.01
CA LYS A 257 8.69 13.90 16.93
C LYS A 257 9.90 12.98 17.00
N ILE A 258 10.94 13.33 16.22
CA ILE A 258 12.25 12.67 16.24
C ILE A 258 13.05 13.22 17.43
#